data_ac086ad5338534e683cfc7a425a71cd9
#
_entry.id   ac086ad5338534e683cfc7a425a71cd9
#
_cell.length_a   1.000
_cell.length_b   1.000
_cell.length_c   1.000
_cell.angle_alpha   90.00
_cell.angle_beta   90.00
_cell.angle_gamma   90.00
#
_symmetry.space_group_name_H-M   'P 1'
#
loop_
_entity.id
_entity.type
_entity.pdbx_description
1 polymer ?
#
loop_
_entity_poly.entity_id
_entity_poly.type
_entity_poly.pdbx_seq_one_letter_code
_entity_poly.pdbx_strand_id
1 'polypeptide(L)'
;SPINPSDLGLLFGGADMSTAVAGGTTDLPVITATIPEVMLRAMGGRMGESLPVGNEGGGVVVQAGSSAAAQALLGKTVGVLGGAMYSQYRTLNVNQCLALPDGTTPAEGASCFVNPLTALGMVETMRLEGHTALVHTAAASNLGQMLQKICLNEGVKLVNVVRNQAQVDILKGIGAEYVCNSSLPSFM
;
A
#
# COMPACT_ATOMS: atom_id res chain seq x y z
N SER A 1 -6.11 4.10 -7.84
CA SER A 1 -5.71 3.51 -6.54
C SER A 1 -4.86 2.27 -6.77
N PRO A 2 -3.82 2.02 -5.97
CA PRO A 2 -3.13 0.75 -5.95
C PRO A 2 -3.96 -0.33 -5.24
N ILE A 3 -3.55 -1.59 -5.40
CA ILE A 3 -4.07 -2.71 -4.61
C ILE A 3 -2.94 -3.17 -3.68
N ASN A 4 -3.02 -2.78 -2.44
CA ASN A 4 -2.09 -3.22 -1.40
C ASN A 4 -2.63 -4.51 -0.72
N PRO A 5 -1.78 -5.32 -0.06
CA PRO A 5 -2.25 -6.47 0.72
C PRO A 5 -3.31 -6.11 1.76
N SER A 6 -3.23 -4.92 2.37
CA SER A 6 -4.23 -4.39 3.29
C SER A 6 -5.59 -4.15 2.63
N ASP A 7 -5.63 -3.78 1.35
CA ASP A 7 -6.89 -3.62 0.60
C ASP A 7 -7.55 -4.98 0.36
N LEU A 8 -6.77 -6.05 0.13
CA LEU A 8 -7.31 -7.41 0.01
C LEU A 8 -8.00 -7.86 1.31
N GLY A 9 -7.44 -7.48 2.47
CA GLY A 9 -8.08 -7.69 3.77
C GLY A 9 -9.41 -6.94 3.91
N LEU A 10 -9.54 -5.75 3.33
CA LEU A 10 -10.79 -5.00 3.31
C LEU A 10 -11.79 -5.58 2.29
N LEU A 11 -11.32 -5.98 1.11
CA LEU A 11 -12.16 -6.53 0.04
C LEU A 11 -12.75 -7.90 0.40
N PHE A 12 -11.89 -8.80 0.85
CA PHE A 12 -12.27 -10.20 1.05
C PHE A 12 -12.52 -10.55 2.53
N GLY A 13 -12.07 -9.69 3.46
CA GLY A 13 -12.25 -9.91 4.89
C GLY A 13 -11.70 -11.26 5.33
N GLY A 14 -12.54 -12.08 5.94
CA GLY A 14 -12.24 -13.45 6.29
C GLY A 14 -12.97 -14.47 5.41
N ALA A 15 -13.38 -14.07 4.19
CA ALA A 15 -14.14 -14.95 3.30
C ALA A 15 -13.29 -16.12 2.78
N ASP A 16 -13.92 -17.28 2.67
CA ASP A 16 -13.35 -18.43 1.98
C ASP A 16 -13.48 -18.25 0.46
N MET A 17 -12.39 -17.83 -0.16
CA MET A 17 -12.36 -17.55 -1.59
C MET A 17 -12.51 -18.79 -2.47
N SER A 18 -12.39 -20.00 -1.93
CA SER A 18 -12.73 -21.24 -2.65
C SER A 18 -14.23 -21.35 -2.94
N THR A 19 -15.05 -20.64 -2.18
CA THR A 19 -16.51 -20.54 -2.37
C THR A 19 -16.93 -19.37 -3.27
N ALA A 20 -15.97 -18.64 -3.82
CA ALA A 20 -16.24 -17.41 -4.57
C ALA A 20 -17.01 -17.68 -5.85
N VAL A 21 -18.09 -16.93 -6.06
CA VAL A 21 -18.91 -16.96 -7.27
C VAL A 21 -18.94 -15.57 -7.87
N ALA A 22 -18.54 -15.48 -9.13
CA ALA A 22 -18.65 -14.24 -9.90
C ALA A 22 -20.10 -14.02 -10.37
N GLY A 23 -20.57 -12.78 -10.29
CA GLY A 23 -21.90 -12.37 -10.70
C GLY A 23 -21.90 -10.89 -11.11
N GLY A 24 -23.08 -10.28 -11.15
CA GLY A 24 -23.26 -8.90 -11.59
C GLY A 24 -23.23 -8.77 -13.11
N THR A 25 -22.80 -7.60 -13.59
CA THR A 25 -22.66 -7.29 -15.02
C THR A 25 -21.20 -6.90 -15.31
N THR A 26 -20.88 -6.75 -16.60
CA THR A 26 -19.54 -6.27 -17.02
C THR A 26 -19.19 -4.91 -16.42
N ASP A 27 -20.18 -4.02 -16.29
CA ASP A 27 -20.00 -2.68 -15.75
C ASP A 27 -20.05 -2.64 -14.22
N LEU A 28 -20.73 -3.62 -13.60
CA LEU A 28 -20.88 -3.75 -12.16
C LEU A 28 -20.60 -5.21 -11.75
N PRO A 29 -19.35 -5.64 -11.79
CA PRO A 29 -18.99 -6.99 -11.40
C PRO A 29 -19.16 -7.18 -9.88
N VAL A 30 -19.68 -8.35 -9.50
CA VAL A 30 -19.91 -8.74 -8.10
C VAL A 30 -19.21 -10.08 -7.83
N ILE A 31 -18.57 -10.20 -6.69
CA ILE A 31 -18.08 -11.49 -6.18
C ILE A 31 -18.78 -11.76 -4.84
N THR A 32 -19.38 -12.93 -4.72
CA THR A 32 -20.00 -13.41 -3.48
C THR A 32 -19.19 -14.59 -2.98
N ALA A 33 -18.83 -14.58 -1.70
CA ALA A 33 -18.10 -15.68 -1.06
C ALA A 33 -18.61 -15.91 0.36
N THR A 34 -18.43 -17.11 0.89
CA THR A 34 -18.87 -17.48 2.23
C THR A 34 -17.85 -17.03 3.28
N ILE A 35 -18.31 -16.46 4.38
CA ILE A 35 -17.47 -16.20 5.57
C ILE A 35 -17.64 -17.39 6.52
N PRO A 36 -16.56 -18.14 6.82
CA PRO A 36 -16.64 -19.26 7.77
C PRO A 36 -17.09 -18.80 9.15
N GLU A 37 -17.88 -19.63 9.84
CA GLU A 37 -18.45 -19.29 11.14
C GLU A 37 -17.38 -18.86 12.17
N VAL A 38 -16.21 -19.48 12.13
CA VAL A 38 -15.09 -19.15 13.02
C VAL A 38 -14.58 -17.68 12.85
N MET A 39 -14.83 -17.09 11.68
CA MET A 39 -14.44 -15.71 11.37
C MET A 39 -15.52 -14.68 11.75
N LEU A 40 -16.76 -15.09 11.96
CA LEU A 40 -17.89 -14.18 12.21
C LEU A 40 -17.66 -13.30 13.44
N ARG A 41 -17.04 -13.83 14.49
CA ARG A 41 -16.74 -13.07 15.70
C ARG A 41 -15.75 -11.92 15.40
N ALA A 42 -14.71 -12.17 14.61
CA ALA A 42 -13.73 -11.14 14.22
C ALA A 42 -14.33 -10.13 13.23
N MET A 43 -15.37 -10.53 12.49
CA MET A 43 -16.04 -9.69 11.50
C MET A 43 -17.26 -8.95 12.03
N GLY A 44 -17.59 -9.06 13.33
CA GLY A 44 -18.83 -8.54 13.90
C GLY A 44 -19.13 -7.08 13.60
N GLY A 45 -18.12 -6.20 13.63
CA GLY A 45 -18.28 -4.79 13.29
C GLY A 45 -18.44 -4.47 11.79
N ARG A 46 -18.40 -5.49 10.93
CA ARG A 46 -18.56 -5.37 9.46
C ARG A 46 -19.82 -6.05 8.95
N MET A 47 -20.47 -6.82 9.81
CA MET A 47 -21.67 -7.59 9.44
C MET A 47 -22.85 -6.67 9.15
N GLY A 48 -23.48 -6.86 7.99
CA GLY A 48 -24.60 -6.04 7.54
C GLY A 48 -24.25 -4.65 7.04
N GLU A 49 -22.94 -4.31 7.00
CA GLU A 49 -22.47 -2.99 6.57
C GLU A 49 -21.95 -3.02 5.14
N SER A 50 -22.22 -1.95 4.38
CA SER A 50 -21.56 -1.66 3.10
C SER A 50 -20.34 -0.79 3.38
N LEU A 51 -19.15 -1.40 3.36
CA LEU A 51 -17.91 -0.71 3.71
C LEU A 51 -17.12 -0.33 2.46
N PRO A 52 -16.71 0.95 2.36
CA PRO A 52 -15.86 1.39 1.25
C PRO A 52 -14.46 0.81 1.39
N VAL A 53 -13.77 0.62 0.26
CA VAL A 53 -12.41 0.09 0.18
C VAL A 53 -11.46 1.03 -0.55
N GLY A 54 -10.15 0.75 -0.45
CA GLY A 54 -9.07 1.56 -1.01
C GLY A 54 -8.46 2.50 0.05
N ASN A 55 -7.22 2.23 0.46
CA ASN A 55 -6.56 2.98 1.54
C ASN A 55 -5.91 4.26 1.04
N GLU A 56 -5.42 4.27 -0.18
CA GLU A 56 -4.74 5.39 -0.82
C GLU A 56 -5.09 5.51 -2.30
N GLY A 57 -4.77 6.64 -2.88
CA GLY A 57 -4.96 6.87 -4.31
C GLY A 57 -4.37 8.20 -4.77
N GLY A 58 -4.44 8.42 -6.07
CA GLY A 58 -4.08 9.68 -6.70
C GLY A 58 -5.15 10.12 -7.69
N GLY A 59 -5.27 11.42 -7.87
CA GLY A 59 -6.26 12.00 -8.78
C GLY A 59 -5.98 13.46 -9.10
N VAL A 60 -6.73 13.99 -10.06
CA VAL A 60 -6.72 15.42 -10.36
C VAL A 60 -7.88 16.09 -9.62
N VAL A 61 -7.61 17.21 -8.98
CA VAL A 61 -8.63 18.00 -8.30
C VAL A 61 -9.48 18.72 -9.37
N VAL A 62 -10.70 18.24 -9.55
CA VAL A 62 -11.64 18.79 -10.58
C VAL A 62 -12.61 19.83 -10.00
N GLN A 63 -12.83 19.82 -8.70
CA GLN A 63 -13.63 20.81 -7.98
C GLN A 63 -13.00 21.09 -6.63
N ALA A 64 -13.13 22.34 -6.15
CA ALA A 64 -12.59 22.77 -4.87
C ALA A 64 -13.61 23.65 -4.13
N GLY A 65 -13.62 23.54 -2.81
CA GLY A 65 -14.37 24.46 -1.93
C GLY A 65 -13.80 25.88 -1.97
N SER A 66 -14.47 26.81 -1.28
CA SER A 66 -14.16 28.26 -1.35
C SER A 66 -12.90 28.70 -0.59
N SER A 67 -12.30 27.82 0.23
CA SER A 67 -11.07 28.20 0.94
C SER A 67 -9.89 28.40 -0.01
N ALA A 68 -8.99 29.35 0.31
CA ALA A 68 -7.81 29.61 -0.50
C ALA A 68 -6.94 28.36 -0.67
N ALA A 69 -6.80 27.53 0.37
CA ALA A 69 -6.04 26.30 0.33
C ALA A 69 -6.67 25.26 -0.62
N ALA A 70 -7.99 25.13 -0.65
CA ALA A 70 -8.67 24.24 -1.58
C ALA A 70 -8.56 24.73 -3.03
N GLN A 71 -8.75 26.02 -3.25
CA GLN A 71 -8.63 26.64 -4.58
C GLN A 71 -7.23 26.51 -5.16
N ALA A 72 -6.19 26.55 -4.31
CA ALA A 72 -4.80 26.35 -4.73
C ALA A 72 -4.50 24.94 -5.25
N LEU A 73 -5.35 23.95 -4.95
CA LEU A 73 -5.23 22.57 -5.44
C LEU A 73 -5.98 22.31 -6.75
N LEU A 74 -6.86 23.23 -7.18
CA LEU A 74 -7.66 23.02 -8.38
C LEU A 74 -6.79 22.78 -9.61
N GLY A 75 -7.07 21.70 -10.36
CA GLY A 75 -6.29 21.27 -11.51
C GLY A 75 -4.97 20.54 -11.20
N LYS A 76 -4.55 20.48 -9.94
CA LYS A 76 -3.33 19.77 -9.55
C LYS A 76 -3.56 18.28 -9.38
N THR A 77 -2.52 17.48 -9.64
CA THR A 77 -2.47 16.08 -9.23
C THR A 77 -2.15 16.00 -7.74
N VAL A 78 -2.95 15.24 -7.02
CA VAL A 78 -2.76 15.01 -5.59
C VAL A 78 -2.68 13.52 -5.27
N GLY A 79 -1.81 13.17 -4.33
CA GLY A 79 -1.85 11.90 -3.64
C GLY A 79 -2.74 12.00 -2.41
N VAL A 80 -3.41 10.90 -2.06
CA VAL A 80 -4.43 10.88 -1.00
C VAL A 80 -4.28 9.65 -0.14
N LEU A 81 -4.37 9.85 1.17
CA LEU A 81 -4.58 8.79 2.16
C LEU A 81 -5.93 9.05 2.85
N GLY A 82 -6.85 8.09 2.84
CA GLY A 82 -8.12 8.38 3.50
C GLY A 82 -9.27 7.38 3.35
N GLY A 83 -9.02 6.21 2.85
CA GLY A 83 -10.06 5.19 2.63
C GLY A 83 -11.05 5.54 1.51
N ALA A 84 -11.87 4.58 1.11
CA ALA A 84 -12.86 4.73 0.03
C ALA A 84 -12.27 5.21 -1.31
N MET A 85 -11.00 4.86 -1.59
CA MET A 85 -10.32 5.34 -2.79
C MET A 85 -10.63 4.52 -4.05
N TYR A 86 -11.35 3.40 -3.93
CA TYR A 86 -11.86 2.66 -5.09
C TYR A 86 -13.14 3.32 -5.61
N SER A 87 -12.99 4.57 -6.09
CA SER A 87 -14.07 5.40 -6.59
C SER A 87 -13.59 6.28 -7.73
N GLN A 88 -14.50 6.66 -8.64
CA GLN A 88 -14.18 7.59 -9.73
C GLN A 88 -13.98 9.02 -9.22
N TYR A 89 -14.76 9.42 -8.22
CA TYR A 89 -14.69 10.71 -7.58
C TYR A 89 -14.74 10.57 -6.06
N ARG A 90 -14.00 11.42 -5.38
CA ARG A 90 -13.91 11.45 -3.92
C ARG A 90 -13.88 12.88 -3.41
N THR A 91 -14.76 13.23 -2.48
CA THR A 91 -14.69 14.51 -1.75
C THR A 91 -13.83 14.32 -0.51
N LEU A 92 -12.84 15.17 -0.33
CA LEU A 92 -11.83 15.08 0.72
C LEU A 92 -11.58 16.44 1.36
N ASN A 93 -11.07 16.43 2.58
CA ASN A 93 -10.54 17.62 3.20
C ASN A 93 -9.18 17.97 2.56
N VAL A 94 -8.87 19.26 2.40
CA VAL A 94 -7.62 19.73 1.82
C VAL A 94 -6.38 19.16 2.54
N ASN A 95 -6.47 18.93 3.84
CA ASN A 95 -5.36 18.36 4.63
C ASN A 95 -5.11 16.87 4.37
N GLN A 96 -5.99 16.19 3.65
CA GLN A 96 -5.83 14.80 3.22
C GLN A 96 -5.18 14.70 1.83
N CYS A 97 -4.94 15.84 1.17
CA CYS A 97 -4.42 15.92 -0.18
C CYS A 97 -2.97 16.39 -0.16
N LEU A 98 -2.06 15.58 -0.65
CA LEU A 98 -0.68 15.95 -0.90
C LEU A 98 -0.55 16.41 -2.35
N ALA A 99 -0.28 17.70 -2.57
CA ALA A 99 0.02 18.18 -3.92
C ALA A 99 1.32 17.53 -4.41
N LEU A 100 1.27 16.93 -5.58
CA LEU A 100 2.41 16.28 -6.20
C LEU A 100 3.14 17.27 -7.13
N PRO A 101 4.43 17.03 -7.44
CA PRO A 101 5.17 17.84 -8.40
C PRO A 101 4.45 17.94 -9.74
N ASP A 102 4.60 19.09 -10.41
CA ASP A 102 4.03 19.30 -11.73
C ASP A 102 4.54 18.23 -12.72
N GLY A 103 3.64 17.72 -13.54
CA GLY A 103 3.91 16.64 -14.47
C GLY A 103 3.72 15.23 -13.89
N THR A 104 3.53 15.08 -12.58
CA THR A 104 3.21 13.77 -11.98
C THR A 104 1.80 13.35 -12.39
N THR A 105 1.67 12.15 -12.95
CA THR A 105 0.38 11.58 -13.31
C THR A 105 -0.36 11.02 -12.09
N PRO A 106 -1.71 10.92 -12.13
CA PRO A 106 -2.47 10.25 -11.06
C PRO A 106 -2.05 8.80 -10.82
N ALA A 107 -1.59 8.10 -11.86
CA ALA A 107 -1.11 6.72 -11.74
C ALA A 107 0.20 6.65 -10.93
N GLU A 108 1.15 7.55 -11.17
CA GLU A 108 2.40 7.64 -10.41
C GLU A 108 2.13 8.05 -8.96
N GLY A 109 1.20 8.98 -8.74
CA GLY A 109 0.81 9.45 -7.40
C GLY A 109 -0.06 8.46 -6.62
N ALA A 110 -0.61 7.44 -7.26
CA ALA A 110 -1.60 6.56 -6.64
C ALA A 110 -1.07 5.79 -5.43
N SER A 111 0.23 5.49 -5.37
CA SER A 111 0.88 4.71 -4.30
C SER A 111 1.94 5.51 -3.53
N CYS A 112 1.74 6.83 -3.39
CA CYS A 112 2.74 7.69 -2.76
C CYS A 112 2.65 7.77 -1.23
N PHE A 113 1.67 7.11 -0.59
CA PHE A 113 1.47 7.18 0.86
C PHE A 113 1.82 5.89 1.60
N VAL A 114 1.06 4.80 1.38
CA VAL A 114 1.13 3.62 2.27
C VAL A 114 2.53 3.02 2.29
N ASN A 115 3.06 2.64 1.14
CA ASN A 115 4.36 1.98 1.09
C ASN A 115 5.54 2.92 1.41
N PRO A 116 5.63 4.14 0.84
CA PRO A 116 6.73 5.06 1.14
C PRO A 116 6.77 5.48 2.61
N LEU A 117 5.63 5.84 3.20
CA LEU A 117 5.58 6.23 4.62
C LEU A 117 5.88 5.06 5.56
N THR A 118 5.46 3.85 5.21
CA THR A 118 5.81 2.65 5.98
C THR A 118 7.31 2.39 5.92
N ALA A 119 7.92 2.48 4.74
CA ALA A 119 9.36 2.29 4.60
C ALA A 119 10.15 3.36 5.37
N LEU A 120 9.75 4.64 5.26
CA LEU A 120 10.38 5.72 6.03
C LEU A 120 10.18 5.52 7.54
N GLY A 121 8.97 5.16 7.96
CA GLY A 121 8.65 4.89 9.36
C GLY A 121 9.49 3.76 9.97
N MET A 122 9.82 2.72 9.19
CA MET A 122 10.74 1.67 9.64
C MET A 122 12.14 2.21 9.94
N VAL A 123 12.67 3.08 9.07
CA VAL A 123 13.98 3.70 9.28
C VAL A 123 13.96 4.64 10.48
N GLU A 124 12.95 5.49 10.59
CA GLU A 124 12.83 6.42 11.71
C GLU A 124 12.62 5.69 13.05
N THR A 125 11.79 4.65 13.08
CA THR A 125 11.60 3.82 14.30
C THR A 125 12.90 3.17 14.71
N MET A 126 13.65 2.59 13.77
CA MET A 126 14.97 2.02 14.02
C MET A 126 15.89 3.03 14.73
N ARG A 127 15.93 4.28 14.25
CA ARG A 127 16.75 5.35 14.83
C ARG A 127 16.28 5.76 16.22
N LEU A 128 14.97 5.94 16.39
CA LEU A 128 14.36 6.32 17.67
C LEU A 128 14.61 5.27 18.76
N GLU A 129 14.67 3.99 18.38
CA GLU A 129 14.96 2.88 19.29
C GLU A 129 16.47 2.61 19.47
N GLY A 130 17.34 3.40 18.82
CA GLY A 130 18.78 3.29 18.94
C GLY A 130 19.39 2.10 18.20
N HIS A 131 18.68 1.51 17.26
CA HIS A 131 19.20 0.44 16.40
C HIS A 131 20.00 1.02 15.22
N THR A 132 20.89 0.22 14.64
CA THR A 132 21.81 0.64 13.57
C THR A 132 21.60 -0.12 12.26
N ALA A 133 20.67 -1.07 12.24
CA ALA A 133 20.36 -1.89 11.08
C ALA A 133 18.91 -2.38 11.14
N LEU A 134 18.39 -2.76 9.97
CA LEU A 134 17.06 -3.33 9.80
C LEU A 134 17.13 -4.74 9.20
N VAL A 135 16.14 -5.56 9.53
CA VAL A 135 15.87 -6.84 8.85
C VAL A 135 14.45 -6.78 8.27
N HIS A 136 14.32 -7.11 7.00
CA HIS A 136 13.01 -7.10 6.33
C HIS A 136 12.72 -8.44 5.62
N THR A 137 11.60 -9.08 5.97
CA THR A 137 11.26 -10.44 5.51
C THR A 137 10.43 -10.49 4.23
N ALA A 138 9.83 -9.39 3.81
CA ALA A 138 9.12 -9.26 2.53
C ALA A 138 9.90 -8.38 1.54
N ALA A 139 11.21 -8.56 1.48
CA ALA A 139 12.16 -7.58 0.97
C ALA A 139 12.02 -7.28 -0.54
N ALA A 140 11.55 -8.24 -1.33
CA ALA A 140 11.30 -8.02 -2.77
C ALA A 140 9.93 -7.42 -3.10
N SER A 141 9.10 -7.14 -2.08
CA SER A 141 7.83 -6.43 -2.27
C SER A 141 8.08 -4.98 -2.70
N ASN A 142 7.04 -4.31 -3.18
CA ASN A 142 7.12 -2.89 -3.54
C ASN A 142 7.65 -2.03 -2.37
N LEU A 143 7.08 -2.25 -1.17
CA LEU A 143 7.54 -1.61 0.06
C LEU A 143 9.02 -1.94 0.35
N GLY A 144 9.42 -3.21 0.27
CA GLY A 144 10.79 -3.63 0.54
C GLY A 144 11.82 -3.04 -0.43
N GLN A 145 11.46 -2.91 -1.71
CA GLN A 145 12.31 -2.23 -2.68
C GLN A 145 12.44 -0.72 -2.39
N MET A 146 11.36 -0.06 -1.93
CA MET A 146 11.41 1.34 -1.48
C MET A 146 12.30 1.47 -0.24
N LEU A 147 12.12 0.60 0.75
CA LEU A 147 12.95 0.57 1.96
C LEU A 147 14.44 0.37 1.62
N GLN A 148 14.76 -0.55 0.70
CA GLN A 148 16.13 -0.76 0.24
C GLN A 148 16.75 0.52 -0.35
N LYS A 149 15.99 1.25 -1.19
CA LYS A 149 16.45 2.51 -1.79
C LYS A 149 16.67 3.60 -0.74
N ILE A 150 15.76 3.73 0.24
CA ILE A 150 15.92 4.67 1.35
C ILE A 150 17.17 4.31 2.16
N CYS A 151 17.33 3.05 2.53
CA CYS A 151 18.49 2.60 3.31
C CYS A 151 19.82 2.85 2.59
N LEU A 152 19.89 2.62 1.27
CA LEU A 152 21.08 2.95 0.47
C LEU A 152 21.38 4.45 0.49
N ASN A 153 20.37 5.30 0.28
CA ASN A 153 20.53 6.75 0.25
C ASN A 153 20.98 7.33 1.59
N GLU A 154 20.55 6.70 2.70
CA GLU A 154 20.79 7.18 4.06
C GLU A 154 21.90 6.42 4.81
N GLY A 155 22.57 5.50 4.13
CA GLY A 155 23.68 4.71 4.70
C GLY A 155 23.23 3.72 5.81
N VAL A 156 21.95 3.31 5.81
CA VAL A 156 21.42 2.35 6.77
C VAL A 156 21.64 0.92 6.27
N LYS A 157 22.16 0.06 7.14
CA LYS A 157 22.33 -1.37 6.83
C LYS A 157 20.95 -2.07 6.84
N LEU A 158 20.66 -2.77 5.75
CA LEU A 158 19.41 -3.55 5.60
C LEU A 158 19.72 -4.98 5.22
N VAL A 159 19.28 -5.93 6.04
CA VAL A 159 19.30 -7.36 5.73
C VAL A 159 17.96 -7.74 5.11
N ASN A 160 18.00 -8.16 3.86
CA ASN A 160 16.83 -8.52 3.07
C ASN A 160 16.63 -10.03 3.10
N VAL A 161 15.47 -10.49 3.54
CA VAL A 161 15.11 -11.91 3.53
C VAL A 161 14.06 -12.16 2.46
N VAL A 162 14.36 -13.10 1.56
CA VAL A 162 13.50 -13.49 0.43
C VAL A 162 13.34 -14.99 0.34
N ARG A 163 12.44 -15.46 -0.52
CA ARG A 163 12.05 -16.89 -0.60
C ARG A 163 12.51 -17.62 -1.86
N ASN A 164 13.10 -16.92 -2.84
CA ASN A 164 13.57 -17.54 -4.08
C ASN A 164 14.66 -16.69 -4.76
N GLN A 165 15.34 -17.27 -5.75
CA GLN A 165 16.44 -16.63 -6.45
C GLN A 165 16.01 -15.39 -7.25
N ALA A 166 14.87 -15.41 -7.91
CA ALA A 166 14.39 -14.26 -8.69
C ALA A 166 14.24 -13.00 -7.80
N GLN A 167 13.80 -13.19 -6.55
CA GLN A 167 13.72 -12.10 -5.57
C GLN A 167 15.11 -11.61 -5.12
N VAL A 168 16.09 -12.50 -5.01
CA VAL A 168 17.50 -12.12 -4.77
C VAL A 168 18.00 -11.23 -5.89
N ASP A 169 17.75 -11.61 -7.13
CA ASP A 169 18.23 -10.90 -8.32
C ASP A 169 17.63 -9.49 -8.42
N ILE A 170 16.33 -9.34 -8.12
CA ILE A 170 15.66 -8.03 -8.03
C ILE A 170 16.39 -7.12 -7.03
N LEU A 171 16.65 -7.61 -5.82
CA LEU A 171 17.26 -6.80 -4.76
C LEU A 171 18.73 -6.49 -5.07
N LYS A 172 19.48 -7.45 -5.57
CA LYS A 172 20.87 -7.22 -6.03
C LYS A 172 20.91 -6.20 -7.16
N GLY A 173 19.94 -6.24 -8.09
CA GLY A 173 19.82 -5.27 -9.18
C GLY A 173 19.60 -3.82 -8.72
N ILE A 174 19.02 -3.62 -7.55
CA ILE A 174 18.85 -2.27 -6.92
C ILE A 174 19.92 -1.98 -5.85
N GLY A 175 21.01 -2.75 -5.80
CA GLY A 175 22.17 -2.47 -4.96
C GLY A 175 22.12 -3.04 -3.55
N ALA A 176 21.26 -4.00 -3.24
CA ALA A 176 21.23 -4.62 -1.92
C ALA A 176 22.52 -5.40 -1.62
N GLU A 177 23.18 -5.07 -0.53
CA GLU A 177 24.41 -5.74 -0.09
C GLU A 177 24.10 -7.09 0.60
N TYR A 178 23.14 -7.08 1.53
CA TYR A 178 22.78 -8.26 2.33
C TYR A 178 21.44 -8.81 1.87
N VAL A 179 21.47 -9.97 1.21
CA VAL A 179 20.26 -10.68 0.75
C VAL A 179 20.36 -12.15 1.12
N CYS A 180 19.43 -12.62 1.92
CA CYS A 180 19.33 -14.00 2.40
C CYS A 180 18.13 -14.69 1.73
N ASN A 181 18.38 -15.84 1.07
CA ASN A 181 17.32 -16.66 0.50
C ASN A 181 16.93 -17.75 1.50
N SER A 182 15.75 -17.64 2.10
CA SER A 182 15.26 -18.57 3.13
C SER A 182 14.90 -19.97 2.60
N SER A 183 14.89 -20.18 1.26
CA SER A 183 14.68 -21.51 0.70
C SER A 183 15.96 -22.35 0.60
N LEU A 184 17.12 -21.75 0.85
CA LEU A 184 18.39 -22.45 0.80
C LEU A 184 18.68 -23.19 2.11
N PRO A 185 19.25 -24.41 2.05
CA PRO A 185 19.62 -25.16 3.26
C PRO A 185 20.62 -24.43 4.15
N SER A 186 21.40 -23.49 3.59
CA SER A 186 22.40 -22.68 4.33
C SER A 186 21.81 -21.47 5.03
N PHE A 187 20.49 -21.28 5.01
CA PHE A 187 19.84 -20.12 5.65
C PHE A 187 19.82 -20.21 7.18
N MET A 188 19.83 -21.45 7.75
CA MET A 188 19.85 -21.71 9.19
C MET A 188 21.21 -22.19 9.66
#